data_aee87e28e25cd6d14b72cc1ddecc7c24
#
_entry.id   aee87e28e25cd6d14b72cc1ddecc7c24
#
_cell.length_a   1.000
_cell.length_b   1.000
_cell.length_c   1.000
_cell.angle_alpha   90.00
_cell.angle_beta   90.00
_cell.angle_gamma   90.00
#
_symmetry.space_group_name_H-M   'P 1'
#
loop_
_entity.id
_entity.type
_entity.pdbx_description
1 polymer ?
#
loop_
_entity_poly.entity_id
_entity_poly.type
_entity_poly.pdbx_seq_one_letter_code
_entity_poly.pdbx_strand_id
1 'polypeptide(L)'
;MMRHIPWTSIENFHNVRRNMRLVDVADKIGVITYRAKVKLHGTNGGIAITTDGDVHGFSRNAVLAQKSDNAGFYAWVQTQRDAWSALRRQDGTLVIYGEWCGRGIQKGTAVNSLDRRIFAVFAARVVDDMNNDIEFIIEPAALTALVSGIQDVHVIPWYEGVRSID
;
A
#
# COMPACT_ATOMS: atom_id res chain seq x y z
N MET A 1 14.68 15.58 7.23
CA MET A 1 14.26 14.31 7.87
C MET A 1 12.93 13.90 7.26
N MET A 2 12.83 12.68 6.72
CA MET A 2 11.60 12.17 6.08
C MET A 2 10.43 12.13 7.07
N ARG A 3 9.30 12.75 6.69
CA ARG A 3 8.05 12.65 7.45
C ARG A 3 7.35 11.35 7.11
N HIS A 4 6.72 10.73 8.11
CA HIS A 4 5.88 9.56 7.88
C HIS A 4 4.63 9.93 7.08
N ILE A 5 4.36 9.20 6.00
CA ILE A 5 3.21 9.39 5.11
C ILE A 5 2.37 8.10 5.19
N PRO A 6 1.39 8.02 6.10
CA PRO A 6 0.59 6.82 6.29
C PRO A 6 -0.40 6.62 5.13
N TRP A 7 -0.77 5.35 4.88
CA TRP A 7 -1.98 5.09 4.11
C TRP A 7 -3.21 5.55 4.87
N THR A 8 -4.23 5.98 4.16
CA THR A 8 -5.51 6.39 4.75
C THR A 8 -6.12 5.22 5.55
N SER A 9 -6.79 5.53 6.66
CA SER A 9 -7.52 4.51 7.40
C SER A 9 -8.65 3.95 6.53
N ILE A 10 -8.74 2.61 6.49
CA ILE A 10 -9.83 1.94 5.79
C ILE A 10 -11.03 1.91 6.74
N GLU A 11 -12.12 2.53 6.31
CA GLU A 11 -13.38 2.46 7.05
C GLU A 11 -14.02 1.07 6.87
N ASN A 12 -14.70 0.61 7.90
CA ASN A 12 -15.40 -0.65 7.82
C ASN A 12 -16.70 -0.48 6.99
N PHE A 13 -17.06 -1.52 6.24
CA PHE A 13 -18.18 -1.49 5.30
C PHE A 13 -19.52 -1.08 5.94
N HIS A 14 -19.76 -1.48 7.18
CA HIS A 14 -20.96 -1.07 7.92
C HIS A 14 -21.04 0.45 8.09
N ASN A 15 -19.92 1.10 8.42
CA ASN A 15 -19.85 2.55 8.58
C ASN A 15 -19.99 3.27 7.22
N VAL A 16 -19.38 2.74 6.17
CA VAL A 16 -19.55 3.26 4.80
C VAL A 16 -21.02 3.23 4.43
N ARG A 17 -21.70 2.10 4.61
CA ARG A 17 -23.11 1.93 4.30
C ARG A 17 -24.00 2.85 5.14
N ARG A 18 -23.70 3.03 6.43
CA ARG A 18 -24.43 3.97 7.32
C ARG A 18 -24.28 5.40 6.85
N ASN A 19 -23.07 5.83 6.54
CA ASN A 19 -22.77 7.19 6.11
C ASN A 19 -23.42 7.50 4.75
N MET A 20 -23.48 6.53 3.85
CA MET A 20 -24.19 6.68 2.57
C MET A 20 -25.69 6.90 2.75
N ARG A 21 -26.32 6.32 3.77
CA ARG A 21 -27.74 6.53 4.08
C ARG A 21 -28.03 7.89 4.74
N LEU A 22 -27.03 8.48 5.41
CA LEU A 22 -27.16 9.78 6.11
C LEU A 22 -26.98 10.98 5.18
N VAL A 23 -26.29 10.79 4.08
CA VAL A 23 -26.18 11.81 3.04
C VAL A 23 -27.20 11.42 1.98
N ASP A 24 -28.04 12.33 1.53
CA ASP A 24 -28.93 12.19 0.35
C ASP A 24 -28.11 12.01 -0.95
N VAL A 25 -27.16 11.07 -0.87
CA VAL A 25 -26.21 10.72 -1.93
C VAL A 25 -26.89 9.79 -2.92
N ALA A 26 -27.84 8.97 -2.46
CA ALA A 26 -28.56 8.00 -3.29
C ALA A 26 -29.28 8.67 -4.48
N ASP A 27 -29.88 9.86 -4.26
CA ASP A 27 -30.56 10.59 -5.32
C ASP A 27 -29.61 11.35 -6.26
N LYS A 28 -28.33 11.55 -5.85
CA LYS A 28 -27.35 12.33 -6.61
C LYS A 28 -26.25 11.52 -7.29
N ILE A 29 -25.91 10.36 -6.78
CA ILE A 29 -24.76 9.57 -7.24
C ILE A 29 -25.18 8.28 -7.99
N GLY A 30 -26.43 7.87 -7.88
CA GLY A 30 -26.91 6.62 -8.48
C GLY A 30 -26.28 5.38 -7.83
N VAL A 31 -26.02 4.32 -8.60
CA VAL A 31 -25.46 3.06 -8.11
C VAL A 31 -23.97 3.22 -7.84
N ILE A 32 -23.55 2.98 -6.60
CA ILE A 32 -22.12 2.92 -6.25
C ILE A 32 -21.60 1.51 -6.52
N THR A 33 -20.60 1.43 -7.38
CA THR A 33 -19.89 0.19 -7.67
C THR A 33 -18.59 0.12 -6.88
N TYR A 34 -18.19 -1.07 -6.46
CA TYR A 34 -16.93 -1.31 -5.77
C TYR A 34 -16.25 -2.59 -6.24
N ARG A 35 -14.94 -2.63 -6.07
CA ARG A 35 -14.13 -3.83 -6.29
C ARG A 35 -13.47 -4.26 -4.99
N ALA A 36 -13.31 -5.55 -4.81
CA ALA A 36 -12.72 -6.12 -3.61
C ALA A 36 -11.29 -6.61 -3.86
N LYS A 37 -10.45 -6.50 -2.83
CA LYS A 37 -9.13 -7.14 -2.77
C LYS A 37 -9.08 -8.11 -1.59
N VAL A 38 -8.23 -9.12 -1.68
CA VAL A 38 -7.93 -9.99 -0.54
C VAL A 38 -7.24 -9.16 0.53
N LYS A 39 -7.73 -9.24 1.77
CA LYS A 39 -7.00 -8.72 2.93
C LYS A 39 -6.00 -9.78 3.39
N LEU A 40 -4.72 -9.52 3.20
CA LEU A 40 -3.66 -10.36 3.73
C LEU A 40 -3.41 -10.07 5.22
N HIS A 41 -2.93 -11.07 5.93
CA HIS A 41 -2.49 -10.96 7.32
C HIS A 41 -0.96 -10.92 7.40
N GLY A 42 -0.44 -9.75 7.62
CA GLY A 42 0.98 -9.51 7.81
C GLY A 42 1.17 -8.31 8.73
N THR A 43 2.06 -7.43 8.36
CA THR A 43 2.25 -6.12 8.98
C THR A 43 2.29 -5.05 7.91
N ASN A 44 1.63 -3.92 8.14
CA ASN A 44 1.59 -2.83 7.19
C ASN A 44 3.00 -2.30 6.92
N GLY A 45 3.32 -2.16 5.65
CA GLY A 45 4.55 -1.58 5.14
C GLY A 45 4.29 -0.47 4.13
N GLY A 46 5.21 0.48 4.09
CA GLY A 46 5.25 1.51 3.07
C GLY A 46 6.69 1.81 2.65
N ILE A 47 6.87 2.19 1.40
CA ILE A 47 8.18 2.59 0.87
C ILE A 47 8.02 3.96 0.22
N ALA A 48 8.69 4.98 0.77
CA ALA A 48 8.73 6.30 0.19
C ALA A 48 10.03 6.49 -0.59
N ILE A 49 9.90 7.02 -1.78
CA ILE A 49 11.00 7.36 -2.68
C ILE A 49 10.87 8.85 -3.00
N THR A 50 11.84 9.64 -2.52
CA THR A 50 11.86 11.09 -2.74
C THR A 50 12.24 11.45 -4.18
N THR A 51 12.06 12.69 -4.57
CA THR A 51 12.49 13.22 -5.86
C THR A 51 14.00 13.07 -6.08
N ASP A 52 14.79 13.12 -5.00
CA ASP A 52 16.24 12.91 -5.03
C ASP A 52 16.65 11.43 -5.07
N GLY A 53 15.68 10.52 -4.95
CA GLY A 53 15.91 9.07 -4.96
C GLY A 53 16.24 8.47 -3.60
N ASP A 54 16.06 9.21 -2.50
CA ASP A 54 16.18 8.64 -1.17
C ASP A 54 15.02 7.68 -0.87
N VAL A 55 15.36 6.52 -0.29
CA VAL A 55 14.42 5.43 -0.01
C VAL A 55 14.23 5.26 1.49
N HIS A 56 12.97 5.30 1.92
CA HIS A 56 12.59 5.17 3.33
C HIS A 56 11.51 4.10 3.51
N GLY A 57 11.74 3.15 4.42
CA GLY A 57 10.74 2.18 4.82
C GLY A 57 9.83 2.75 5.91
N PHE A 58 8.54 2.41 5.86
CA PHE A 58 7.54 2.79 6.85
C PHE A 58 6.89 1.55 7.46
N SER A 59 6.56 1.61 8.72
CA SER A 59 5.52 0.80 9.33
C SER A 59 4.19 1.56 9.29
N ARG A 60 3.15 1.01 9.90
CA ARG A 60 1.85 1.69 10.03
C ARG A 60 1.96 3.09 10.64
N ASN A 61 2.86 3.28 11.60
CA ASN A 61 2.87 4.45 12.48
C ASN A 61 4.20 5.23 12.47
N ALA A 62 5.23 4.72 11.81
CA ALA A 62 6.55 5.33 11.90
C ALA A 62 7.42 5.09 10.67
N VAL A 63 8.36 6.01 10.46
CA VAL A 63 9.52 5.78 9.58
C VAL A 63 10.44 4.76 10.25
N LEU A 64 10.85 3.75 9.50
CA LEU A 64 11.69 2.67 9.98
C LEU A 64 13.18 3.04 9.92
N ALA A 65 13.95 2.44 10.80
CA ALA A 65 15.40 2.50 10.83
C ALA A 65 15.97 1.16 11.28
N GLN A 66 17.26 0.96 11.17
CA GLN A 66 17.92 -0.29 11.55
C GLN A 66 17.56 -0.77 12.97
N LYS A 67 17.46 0.20 13.93
CA LYS A 67 17.12 -0.10 15.34
C LYS A 67 15.62 -0.25 15.61
N SER A 68 14.76 0.07 14.63
CA SER A 68 13.30 0.03 14.72
C SER A 68 12.71 -0.67 13.51
N ASP A 69 13.29 -1.80 13.11
CA ASP A 69 12.82 -2.61 11.99
C ASP A 69 11.48 -3.28 12.31
N ASN A 70 10.65 -3.42 11.30
CA ASN A 70 9.35 -4.09 11.37
C ASN A 70 9.45 -5.48 10.73
N ALA A 71 9.75 -6.49 11.53
CA ALA A 71 9.88 -7.89 11.07
C ALA A 71 10.79 -8.07 9.84
N GLY A 72 11.94 -7.38 9.82
CA GLY A 72 12.91 -7.44 8.72
C GLY A 72 12.52 -6.63 7.47
N PHE A 73 11.44 -5.86 7.51
CA PHE A 73 11.00 -5.06 6.37
C PHE A 73 12.00 -3.96 6.00
N TYR A 74 12.50 -3.21 7.00
CA TYR A 74 13.52 -2.19 6.76
C TYR A 74 14.78 -2.80 6.14
N ALA A 75 15.30 -3.88 6.71
CA ALA A 75 16.49 -4.56 6.19
C ALA A 75 16.27 -5.00 4.73
N TRP A 76 15.12 -5.61 4.43
CA TRP A 76 14.78 -6.03 3.08
C TRP A 76 14.67 -4.85 2.10
N VAL A 77 14.06 -3.72 2.48
CA VAL A 77 14.02 -2.51 1.64
C VAL A 77 15.42 -2.02 1.32
N GLN A 78 16.34 -2.06 2.29
CA GLN A 78 17.72 -1.62 2.09
C GLN A 78 18.51 -2.54 1.13
N THR A 79 18.21 -3.84 1.08
CA THR A 79 18.88 -4.76 0.13
C THR A 79 18.56 -4.45 -1.34
N GLN A 80 17.49 -3.72 -1.60
CA GLN A 80 17.02 -3.38 -2.94
C GLN A 80 16.92 -1.86 -3.16
N ARG A 81 17.68 -1.08 -2.38
CA ARG A 81 17.61 0.39 -2.37
C ARG A 81 17.73 0.99 -3.77
N ASP A 82 18.64 0.50 -4.59
CA ASP A 82 18.88 1.05 -5.93
C ASP A 82 17.68 0.79 -6.86
N ALA A 83 17.06 -0.39 -6.76
CA ALA A 83 15.87 -0.71 -7.53
C ALA A 83 14.69 0.20 -7.13
N TRP A 84 14.50 0.44 -5.83
CA TRP A 84 13.49 1.39 -5.36
C TRP A 84 13.80 2.82 -5.80
N SER A 85 15.04 3.28 -5.65
CA SER A 85 15.49 4.62 -6.05
C SER A 85 15.27 4.91 -7.52
N ALA A 86 15.38 3.89 -8.38
CA ALA A 86 15.11 4.01 -9.82
C ALA A 86 13.65 4.38 -10.15
N LEU A 87 12.71 4.17 -9.23
CA LEU A 87 11.29 4.52 -9.39
C LEU A 87 10.98 5.99 -9.05
N ARG A 88 12.01 6.79 -8.67
CA ARG A 88 11.80 8.19 -8.28
C ARG A 88 11.00 8.98 -9.32
N ARG A 89 10.16 9.86 -8.83
CA ARG A 89 9.37 10.80 -9.61
C ARG A 89 9.97 12.21 -9.50
N GLN A 90 9.76 13.03 -10.53
CA GLN A 90 10.21 14.44 -10.51
C GLN A 90 9.12 15.37 -9.95
N ASP A 91 7.88 14.92 -9.96
CA ASP A 91 6.69 15.68 -9.58
C ASP A 91 6.31 15.52 -8.10
N GLY A 92 6.99 14.62 -7.36
CA GLY A 92 6.71 14.43 -5.94
C GLY A 92 7.32 13.16 -5.36
N THR A 93 7.08 12.94 -4.07
CA THR A 93 7.46 11.72 -3.37
C THR A 93 6.51 10.58 -3.73
N LEU A 94 7.04 9.52 -4.31
CA LEU A 94 6.29 8.27 -4.55
C LEU A 94 6.24 7.45 -3.27
N VAL A 95 5.05 7.06 -2.83
CA VAL A 95 4.87 6.15 -1.69
C VAL A 95 4.11 4.91 -2.11
N ILE A 96 4.71 3.74 -1.93
CA ILE A 96 4.15 2.43 -2.27
C ILE A 96 3.71 1.75 -0.98
N TYR A 97 2.46 1.31 -0.89
CA TYR A 97 1.87 0.70 0.29
C TYR A 97 1.54 -0.77 0.04
N GLY A 98 1.80 -1.59 1.03
CA GLY A 98 1.56 -3.01 0.97
C GLY A 98 1.50 -3.67 2.34
N GLU A 99 1.30 -4.98 2.32
CA GLU A 99 1.38 -5.84 3.48
C GLU A 99 2.70 -6.63 3.41
N TRP A 100 3.56 -6.47 4.41
CA TRP A 100 4.75 -7.31 4.60
C TRP A 100 4.31 -8.59 5.29
N CYS A 101 4.36 -9.70 4.58
CA CYS A 101 3.81 -10.97 5.04
C CYS A 101 4.66 -12.16 4.61
N GLY A 102 4.33 -13.35 5.10
CA GLY A 102 5.04 -14.58 4.81
C GLY A 102 5.64 -15.22 6.05
N ARG A 103 6.68 -16.04 5.84
CA ARG A 103 7.27 -16.89 6.87
C ARG A 103 7.66 -16.12 8.13
N GLY A 104 7.10 -16.54 9.26
CA GLY A 104 7.41 -15.99 10.58
C GLY A 104 6.66 -14.70 10.93
N ILE A 105 5.75 -14.23 10.06
CA ILE A 105 4.90 -13.07 10.32
C ILE A 105 3.47 -13.56 10.48
N GLN A 106 2.80 -13.18 11.60
CA GLN A 106 1.41 -13.56 11.92
C GLN A 106 1.16 -15.07 11.83
N LYS A 107 1.65 -15.81 12.83
CA LYS A 107 1.44 -17.26 12.96
C LYS A 107 -0.04 -17.64 12.84
N GLY A 108 -0.32 -18.78 12.20
CA GLY A 108 -1.69 -19.31 12.04
C GLY A 108 -2.45 -18.73 10.83
N THR A 109 -1.80 -17.95 9.98
CA THR A 109 -2.41 -17.44 8.74
C THR A 109 -1.90 -18.20 7.51
N ALA A 110 -2.68 -18.23 6.43
CA ALA A 110 -2.29 -18.90 5.19
C ALA A 110 -0.97 -18.37 4.61
N VAL A 111 -0.72 -17.06 4.69
CA VAL A 111 0.51 -16.44 4.20
C VAL A 111 1.76 -16.86 4.99
N ASN A 112 1.61 -17.31 6.23
CA ASN A 112 2.74 -17.81 7.02
C ASN A 112 3.32 -19.14 6.49
N SER A 113 2.58 -19.86 5.64
CA SER A 113 3.05 -21.09 4.99
C SER A 113 3.95 -20.83 3.79
N LEU A 114 4.09 -19.59 3.35
CA LEU A 114 5.07 -19.23 2.33
C LEU A 114 6.50 -19.56 2.82
N ASP A 115 7.35 -19.98 1.91
CA ASP A 115 8.76 -20.31 2.19
C ASP A 115 9.63 -19.06 2.47
N ARG A 116 9.12 -17.89 2.09
CA ARG A 116 9.79 -16.59 2.20
C ARG A 116 8.82 -15.48 2.64
N ARG A 117 9.37 -14.31 2.85
CA ARG A 117 8.60 -13.08 3.05
C ARG A 117 8.42 -12.36 1.74
N ILE A 118 7.27 -11.72 1.56
CA ILE A 118 6.90 -10.95 0.39
C ILE A 118 6.31 -9.61 0.78
N PHE A 119 6.45 -8.62 -0.08
CA PHE A 119 5.74 -7.34 0.01
C PHE A 119 4.57 -7.34 -0.96
N ALA A 120 3.36 -7.48 -0.43
CA ALA A 120 2.13 -7.54 -1.20
C ALA A 120 1.54 -6.13 -1.36
N VAL A 121 1.82 -5.50 -2.49
CA VAL A 121 1.43 -4.12 -2.80
C VAL A 121 -0.06 -4.03 -3.10
N PHE A 122 -0.73 -3.05 -2.51
CA PHE A 122 -2.15 -2.78 -2.76
C PHE A 122 -2.45 -1.39 -3.30
N ALA A 123 -1.55 -0.41 -3.12
CA ALA A 123 -1.70 0.95 -3.61
C ALA A 123 -0.35 1.68 -3.68
N ALA A 124 -0.31 2.73 -4.47
CA ALA A 124 0.73 3.74 -4.39
C ALA A 124 0.10 5.13 -4.54
N ARG A 125 0.81 6.16 -4.13
CA ARG A 125 0.45 7.55 -4.39
C ARG A 125 1.68 8.42 -4.57
N VAL A 126 1.52 9.52 -5.27
CA VAL A 126 2.52 10.59 -5.35
C VAL A 126 2.01 11.77 -4.54
N VAL A 127 2.86 12.34 -3.72
CA VAL A 127 2.54 13.51 -2.88
C VAL A 127 3.53 14.62 -3.11
N ASP A 128 3.06 15.86 -3.02
CA ASP A 128 3.91 17.06 -3.05
C ASP A 128 4.68 17.27 -1.72
N ASP A 129 5.50 18.31 -1.64
CA ASP A 129 6.29 18.65 -0.45
C ASP A 129 5.42 18.98 0.78
N MET A 130 4.16 19.37 0.57
CA MET A 130 3.20 19.62 1.63
C MET A 130 2.37 18.37 2.01
N ASN A 131 2.65 17.22 1.36
CA ASN A 131 1.92 15.95 1.44
C ASN A 131 0.48 16.01 0.90
N ASN A 132 0.19 16.92 -0.03
CA ASN A 132 -1.05 16.83 -0.80
C ASN A 132 -0.92 15.74 -1.86
N ASP A 133 -2.00 15.03 -2.07
CA ASP A 133 -2.03 13.96 -3.08
C ASP A 133 -2.04 14.54 -4.50
N ILE A 134 -1.04 14.17 -5.30
CA ILE A 134 -0.94 14.47 -6.74
C ILE A 134 -1.60 13.35 -7.55
N GLU A 135 -1.31 12.10 -7.19
CA GLU A 135 -1.77 10.92 -7.92
C GLU A 135 -2.05 9.76 -6.98
N PHE A 136 -3.12 8.99 -7.26
CA PHE A 136 -3.39 7.69 -6.66
C PHE A 136 -3.27 6.58 -7.70
N ILE A 137 -2.49 5.55 -7.39
CA ILE A 137 -2.29 4.36 -8.24
C ILE A 137 -2.85 3.17 -7.48
N ILE A 138 -4.02 2.68 -7.89
CA ILE A 138 -4.73 1.56 -7.26
C ILE A 138 -5.02 0.41 -8.22
N GLU A 139 -4.90 0.65 -9.52
CA GLU A 139 -5.11 -0.37 -10.55
C GLU A 139 -3.99 -1.42 -10.52
N PRO A 140 -4.31 -2.73 -10.41
CA PRO A 140 -3.29 -3.77 -10.30
C PRO A 140 -2.31 -3.79 -11.47
N ALA A 141 -2.78 -3.54 -12.69
CA ALA A 141 -1.91 -3.51 -13.87
C ALA A 141 -0.87 -2.37 -13.78
N ALA A 142 -1.29 -1.17 -13.36
CA ALA A 142 -0.40 -0.03 -13.18
C ALA A 142 0.60 -0.27 -12.02
N LEU A 143 0.13 -0.83 -10.90
CA LEU A 143 1.01 -1.22 -9.79
C LEU A 143 2.02 -2.29 -10.21
N THR A 144 1.59 -3.29 -10.99
CA THR A 144 2.49 -4.34 -11.50
C THR A 144 3.57 -3.76 -12.41
N ALA A 145 3.20 -2.85 -13.30
CA ALA A 145 4.16 -2.15 -14.16
C ALA A 145 5.14 -1.32 -13.31
N LEU A 146 4.64 -0.59 -12.30
CA LEU A 146 5.43 0.26 -11.41
C LEU A 146 6.51 -0.55 -10.67
N VAL A 147 6.17 -1.70 -10.08
CA VAL A 147 7.09 -2.48 -9.24
C VAL A 147 7.77 -3.63 -10.00
N SER A 148 7.68 -3.62 -11.33
CA SER A 148 8.27 -4.66 -12.19
C SER A 148 9.78 -4.78 -11.95
N GLY A 149 10.25 -6.02 -11.79
CA GLY A 149 11.67 -6.32 -11.60
C GLY A 149 12.19 -6.19 -10.16
N ILE A 150 11.35 -5.78 -9.20
CA ILE A 150 11.74 -5.76 -7.79
C ILE A 150 11.45 -7.12 -7.16
N GLN A 151 12.45 -7.71 -6.52
CA GLN A 151 12.38 -9.06 -6.00
C GLN A 151 11.43 -9.17 -4.79
N ASP A 152 10.68 -10.27 -4.72
CA ASP A 152 9.71 -10.59 -3.65
C ASP A 152 8.59 -9.54 -3.47
N VAL A 153 8.30 -8.79 -4.55
CA VAL A 153 7.16 -7.87 -4.61
C VAL A 153 6.05 -8.50 -5.44
N HIS A 154 4.83 -8.47 -4.90
CA HIS A 154 3.62 -8.96 -5.58
C HIS A 154 2.52 -7.92 -5.45
N VAL A 155 1.69 -7.78 -6.48
CA VAL A 155 0.54 -6.88 -6.45
C VAL A 155 -0.71 -7.68 -6.10
N ILE A 156 -1.50 -7.19 -5.14
CA ILE A 156 -2.78 -7.81 -4.78
C ILE A 156 -3.79 -7.52 -5.89
N PRO A 157 -4.30 -8.56 -6.57
CA PRO A 157 -5.29 -8.38 -7.64
C PRO A 157 -6.64 -7.98 -7.07
N TRP A 158 -7.50 -7.44 -7.91
CA TRP A 158 -8.91 -7.36 -7.60
C TRP A 158 -9.60 -8.70 -7.81
N TYR A 159 -10.64 -8.95 -7.03
CA TYR A 159 -11.59 -10.01 -7.38
C TYR A 159 -12.27 -9.67 -8.71
N GLU A 160 -12.50 -10.69 -9.50
CA GLU A 160 -13.30 -10.53 -10.72
C GLU A 160 -14.73 -10.09 -10.38
N GLY A 161 -15.25 -9.20 -11.21
CA GLY A 161 -16.60 -8.66 -11.09
C GLY A 161 -16.67 -7.38 -10.26
N VAL A 162 -17.61 -6.54 -10.65
CA VAL A 162 -18.02 -5.32 -9.96
C VAL A 162 -19.22 -5.66 -9.09
N ARG A 163 -19.27 -5.12 -7.89
CA ARG A 163 -20.40 -5.24 -6.96
C ARG A 163 -21.07 -3.88 -6.83
N SER A 164 -22.38 -3.87 -6.59
CA SER A 164 -23.13 -2.69 -6.21
C SER A 164 -23.47 -2.72 -4.72
N ILE A 165 -23.65 -1.57 -4.13
CA ILE A 165 -24.23 -1.39 -2.79
C ILE A 165 -25.65 -0.95 -3.02
N ASP A 166 -26.60 -1.81 -2.65
CA ASP A 166 -28.03 -1.52 -2.64
C ASP A 166 -28.43 -0.86 -1.32
#